data_ec14ce09d285e592dd3ae0778bdef594
#
_entry.id   ec14ce09d285e592dd3ae0778bdef594
#
_cell.length_a   1.000
_cell.length_b   1.000
_cell.length_c   1.000
_cell.angle_alpha   90.00
_cell.angle_beta   90.00
_cell.angle_gamma   90.00
#
_symmetry.space_group_name_H-M   'P 1'
#
loop_
_entity.id
_entity.type
_entity.pdbx_description
1 polymer ?
#
loop_
_entity_poly.entity_id
_entity_poly.type
_entity_poly.pdbx_seq_one_letter_code
_entity_poly.pdbx_strand_id
1 'polypeptide(L)'
;MTNELRFRLRDGEKVTGFVRRMPAGGDFFSRDGFWWTGTPLSYEQIDEWTGWKDLNQKHIFEYDIVSCKLDPDGPSEKAAVLWDEEKERFSLRFLERDMHVPMEMDGIRMFDPRQLRVVSYLFINPEIMERLNIRDR
;
A
#
# COMPACT_ATOMS: atom_id res chain seq x y z
N MET A 1 20.35 -6.91 -0.16
CA MET A 1 19.18 -6.00 -0.21
C MET A 1 18.74 -5.84 -1.66
N THR A 2 17.49 -6.14 -1.93
CA THR A 2 16.91 -5.89 -3.24
C THR A 2 16.38 -4.46 -3.27
N ASN A 3 16.80 -3.70 -4.29
CA ASN A 3 16.24 -2.39 -4.57
C ASN A 3 15.08 -2.49 -5.56
N GLU A 4 14.32 -3.58 -5.44
CA GLU A 4 13.18 -3.82 -6.30
C GLU A 4 12.09 -2.79 -6.04
N LEU A 5 11.62 -2.16 -7.11
CA LEU A 5 10.41 -1.35 -7.08
C LEU A 5 9.26 -2.22 -7.56
N ARG A 6 8.17 -2.18 -6.84
CA ARG A 6 6.97 -2.94 -7.17
C ARG A 6 5.77 -2.03 -7.12
N PHE A 7 4.87 -2.18 -8.08
CA PHE A 7 3.68 -1.35 -8.19
C PHE A 7 2.46 -2.22 -8.47
N ARG A 8 1.32 -1.77 -7.99
CA ARG A 8 0.03 -2.32 -8.36
C ARG A 8 -0.56 -1.46 -9.47
N LEU A 9 -1.06 -2.11 -10.51
CA LEU A 9 -1.66 -1.45 -11.66
C LEU A 9 -3.17 -1.54 -11.55
N ARG A 10 -3.86 -0.43 -11.81
CA ARG A 10 -5.32 -0.43 -11.77
C ARG A 10 -5.91 0.52 -12.81
N ASP A 11 -7.19 0.28 -13.08
CA ASP A 11 -8.02 1.11 -13.93
C ASP A 11 -9.23 1.49 -13.06
N GLY A 12 -9.14 2.64 -12.40
CA GLY A 12 -10.13 3.05 -11.40
C GLY A 12 -10.18 2.09 -10.22
N GLU A 13 -11.31 1.42 -10.05
CA GLU A 13 -11.55 0.49 -8.95
C GLU A 13 -11.03 -0.93 -9.23
N LYS A 14 -10.60 -1.18 -10.47
CA LYS A 14 -10.20 -2.52 -10.91
C LYS A 14 -8.68 -2.66 -10.90
N VAL A 15 -8.17 -3.64 -10.18
CA VAL A 15 -6.76 -4.01 -10.24
C VAL A 15 -6.53 -4.81 -11.53
N THR A 16 -5.64 -4.32 -12.39
CA THR A 16 -5.35 -4.96 -13.68
C THR A 16 -4.10 -5.83 -13.63
N GLY A 17 -3.24 -5.62 -12.63
CA GLY A 17 -2.03 -6.40 -12.47
C GLY A 17 -1.00 -5.71 -11.63
N PHE A 18 0.25 -6.12 -11.84
CA PHE A 18 1.40 -5.63 -11.08
C PHE A 18 2.59 -5.47 -12.00
N VAL A 19 3.53 -4.62 -11.60
CA VAL A 19 4.81 -4.47 -12.29
C VAL A 19 5.95 -4.50 -11.27
N ARG A 20 7.02 -5.19 -11.65
CA ARG A 20 8.30 -5.19 -10.91
C ARG A 20 9.33 -4.46 -11.77
N ARG A 21 9.92 -3.43 -11.23
CA ARG A 21 10.97 -2.66 -11.90
C ARG A 21 12.32 -3.05 -11.30
N MET A 22 13.17 -3.61 -12.11
CA MET A 22 14.46 -4.14 -11.66
C MET A 22 15.50 -3.04 -11.59
N PRO A 23 16.44 -3.09 -10.63
CA PRO A 23 17.51 -2.07 -10.52
C PRO A 23 18.39 -1.97 -11.75
N ALA A 24 18.63 -3.10 -12.44
CA ALA A 24 19.43 -3.13 -13.66
C ALA A 24 18.67 -2.68 -14.92
N GLY A 25 17.41 -2.28 -14.75
CA GLY A 25 16.52 -1.91 -15.85
C GLY A 25 15.62 -3.08 -16.25
N GLY A 26 14.54 -2.73 -16.96
CA GLY A 26 13.55 -3.70 -17.39
C GLY A 26 12.39 -3.82 -16.41
N ASP A 27 11.20 -3.93 -16.99
CA ASP A 27 9.96 -4.09 -16.24
C ASP A 27 9.37 -5.46 -16.54
N PHE A 28 8.91 -6.14 -15.48
CA PHE A 28 8.19 -7.39 -15.59
C PHE A 28 6.76 -7.18 -15.08
N PHE A 29 5.80 -7.69 -15.84
CA PHE A 29 4.37 -7.50 -15.57
C PHE A 29 3.73 -8.83 -15.19
N SER A 30 2.72 -8.78 -14.31
CA SER A 30 1.95 -9.94 -13.91
C SER A 30 0.49 -9.56 -13.68
N ARG A 31 -0.44 -10.40 -14.14
CA ARG A 31 -1.86 -10.20 -13.86
C ARG A 31 -2.27 -10.66 -12.47
N ASP A 32 -1.56 -11.66 -11.94
CA ASP A 32 -1.92 -12.32 -10.66
C ASP A 32 -0.87 -12.15 -9.56
N GLY A 33 0.31 -11.62 -9.89
CA GLY A 33 1.40 -11.49 -8.94
C GLY A 33 2.31 -12.71 -8.83
N PHE A 34 2.02 -13.77 -9.58
CA PHE A 34 2.77 -15.02 -9.54
C PHE A 34 3.52 -15.31 -10.83
N TRP A 35 2.91 -15.05 -11.97
CA TRP A 35 3.51 -15.28 -13.28
C TRP A 35 3.93 -13.94 -13.89
N TRP A 36 5.22 -13.80 -14.16
CA TRP A 36 5.83 -12.55 -14.61
C TRP A 36 6.35 -12.65 -16.02
N THR A 37 6.03 -11.68 -16.86
CA THR A 37 6.47 -11.60 -18.25
C THR A 37 6.93 -10.19 -18.59
N GLY A 38 7.61 -10.04 -19.72
CA GLY A 38 7.98 -8.72 -20.24
C GLY A 38 6.88 -8.04 -21.04
N THR A 39 5.69 -8.64 -21.15
CA THR A 39 4.58 -8.08 -21.91
C THR A 39 3.83 -7.03 -21.09
N PRO A 40 3.82 -5.74 -21.51
CA PRO A 40 3.16 -4.69 -20.77
C PRO A 40 1.66 -4.92 -20.61
N LEU A 41 1.13 -4.52 -19.46
CA LEU A 41 -0.30 -4.47 -19.17
C LEU A 41 -0.74 -3.01 -19.22
N SER A 42 -1.98 -2.76 -19.65
CA SER A 42 -2.53 -1.41 -19.62
C SER A 42 -3.03 -1.06 -18.24
N TYR A 43 -2.90 0.23 -17.89
CA TYR A 43 -3.35 0.74 -16.59
C TYR A 43 -3.54 2.26 -16.69
N GLU A 44 -4.33 2.82 -15.79
CA GLU A 44 -4.50 4.26 -15.66
C GLU A 44 -3.85 4.79 -14.38
N GLN A 45 -3.86 3.99 -13.32
CA GLN A 45 -3.23 4.36 -12.04
C GLN A 45 -2.20 3.32 -11.65
N ILE A 46 -1.21 3.78 -10.89
CA ILE A 46 -0.12 2.96 -10.39
C ILE A 46 0.07 3.28 -8.90
N ASP A 47 0.04 2.23 -8.06
CA ASP A 47 0.22 2.37 -6.62
C ASP A 47 1.56 1.78 -6.21
N GLU A 48 2.34 2.52 -5.44
CA GLU A 48 3.68 2.08 -5.04
C GLU A 48 3.62 1.12 -3.85
N TRP A 49 4.45 0.08 -3.90
CA TRP A 49 4.65 -0.83 -2.78
C TRP A 49 5.43 -0.11 -1.68
N THR A 50 4.94 -0.21 -0.44
CA THR A 50 5.58 0.41 0.72
C THR A 50 6.92 -0.23 1.10
N GLY A 51 7.23 -1.40 0.54
CA GLY A 51 8.36 -2.22 0.96
C GLY A 51 8.01 -3.21 2.05
N TRP A 52 6.79 -3.17 2.55
CA TRP A 52 6.32 -4.03 3.65
C TRP A 52 5.37 -5.11 3.14
N LYS A 53 5.39 -6.25 3.83
CA LYS A 53 4.39 -7.31 3.68
C LYS A 53 3.62 -7.40 4.99
N ASP A 54 2.34 -7.72 4.90
CA ASP A 54 1.48 -7.85 6.07
C ASP A 54 1.64 -9.21 6.76
N LEU A 55 0.81 -9.46 7.77
CA LEU A 55 0.78 -10.71 8.52
C LEU A 55 0.67 -11.95 7.61
N ASN A 56 -0.04 -11.83 6.49
CA ASN A 56 -0.28 -12.92 5.55
C ASN A 56 0.69 -12.92 4.37
N GLN A 57 1.81 -12.20 4.47
CA GLN A 57 2.83 -12.05 3.42
C GLN A 57 2.30 -11.34 2.18
N LYS A 58 1.22 -10.58 2.31
CA LYS A 58 0.66 -9.78 1.23
C LYS A 58 1.37 -8.44 1.18
N HIS A 59 1.78 -8.02 -0.02
CA HIS A 59 2.42 -6.72 -0.21
C HIS A 59 1.47 -5.59 0.14
N ILE A 60 1.96 -4.59 0.88
CA ILE A 60 1.18 -3.43 1.28
C ILE A 60 1.52 -2.28 0.33
N PHE A 61 0.51 -1.81 -0.41
CA PHE A 61 0.66 -0.72 -1.37
C PHE A 61 0.00 0.57 -0.86
N GLU A 62 0.41 1.69 -1.42
CA GLU A 62 -0.32 2.93 -1.26
C GLU A 62 -1.80 2.72 -1.59
N TYR A 63 -2.70 3.37 -0.87
CA TYR A 63 -4.17 3.24 -0.98
C TYR A 63 -4.75 1.93 -0.47
N ASP A 64 -3.96 1.08 0.18
CA ASP A 64 -4.52 -0.06 0.91
C ASP A 64 -5.20 0.42 2.20
N ILE A 65 -6.20 -0.33 2.65
CA ILE A 65 -6.75 -0.21 3.99
C ILE A 65 -6.25 -1.43 4.76
N VAL A 66 -5.59 -1.16 5.88
CA VAL A 66 -5.07 -2.21 6.76
C VAL A 66 -5.81 -2.23 8.07
N SER A 67 -5.98 -3.42 8.64
CA SER A 67 -6.37 -3.58 10.03
C SER A 67 -5.09 -3.55 10.86
N CYS A 68 -5.04 -2.69 11.86
CA CYS A 68 -3.87 -2.50 12.71
C CYS A 68 -4.23 -2.71 14.16
N LYS A 69 -3.45 -3.53 14.84
CA LYS A 69 -3.63 -3.79 16.27
C LYS A 69 -2.48 -3.13 17.02
N LEU A 70 -2.72 -1.92 17.55
CA LEU A 70 -1.70 -1.14 18.26
C LEU A 70 -1.31 -1.77 19.59
N ASP A 71 -2.31 -2.32 20.29
CA ASP A 71 -2.13 -3.02 21.55
C ASP A 71 -2.48 -4.49 21.32
N PRO A 72 -1.59 -5.46 21.68
CA PRO A 72 -1.89 -6.87 21.50
C PRO A 72 -3.21 -7.33 22.14
N ASP A 73 -3.60 -6.67 23.24
CA ASP A 73 -4.85 -6.98 23.95
C ASP A 73 -5.99 -6.03 23.58
N GLY A 74 -5.74 -5.08 22.70
CA GLY A 74 -6.71 -4.07 22.31
C GLY A 74 -7.48 -4.44 21.04
N PRO A 75 -8.45 -3.60 20.65
CA PRO A 75 -9.18 -3.80 19.40
C PRO A 75 -8.32 -3.49 18.18
N SER A 76 -8.67 -4.08 17.05
CA SER A 76 -8.09 -3.72 15.77
C SER A 76 -8.73 -2.42 15.26
N GLU A 77 -7.94 -1.57 14.65
CA GLU A 77 -8.39 -0.34 14.00
C GLU A 77 -8.03 -0.37 12.52
N LYS A 78 -8.84 0.26 11.71
CA LYS A 78 -8.55 0.38 10.27
C LYS A 78 -7.79 1.68 10.00
N ALA A 79 -6.83 1.58 9.10
CA ALA A 79 -6.04 2.74 8.69
C ALA A 79 -5.76 2.68 7.19
N ALA A 80 -5.68 3.85 6.57
CA ALA A 80 -5.33 3.99 5.17
C ALA A 80 -3.83 4.18 5.02
N VAL A 81 -3.25 3.50 4.03
CA VAL A 81 -1.82 3.64 3.70
C VAL A 81 -1.68 4.79 2.70
N LEU A 82 -1.03 5.86 3.09
CA LEU A 82 -0.88 7.06 2.28
C LEU A 82 0.58 7.48 2.18
N TRP A 83 0.91 8.12 1.05
CA TRP A 83 2.21 8.75 0.88
C TRP A 83 2.15 10.18 1.38
N ASP A 84 3.05 10.53 2.29
CA ASP A 84 3.22 11.90 2.79
C ASP A 84 4.31 12.57 1.95
N GLU A 85 3.90 13.46 1.03
CA GLU A 85 4.83 14.14 0.12
C GLU A 85 5.76 15.09 0.85
N GLU A 86 5.29 15.72 1.93
CA GLU A 86 6.09 16.65 2.71
C GLU A 86 7.24 15.94 3.42
N LYS A 87 6.96 14.79 4.03
CA LYS A 87 7.94 14.01 4.77
C LYS A 87 8.60 12.92 3.93
N GLU A 88 8.14 12.72 2.70
CA GLU A 88 8.63 11.70 1.77
C GLU A 88 8.65 10.31 2.40
N ARG A 89 7.52 9.90 2.96
CA ARG A 89 7.38 8.59 3.62
C ARG A 89 5.94 8.12 3.61
N PHE A 90 5.75 6.80 3.73
CA PHE A 90 4.42 6.23 3.92
C PHE A 90 3.98 6.38 5.37
N SER A 91 2.69 6.63 5.55
CA SER A 91 2.09 6.72 6.88
C SER A 91 0.73 6.02 6.90
N LEU A 92 0.30 5.68 8.10
CA LEU A 92 -1.03 5.15 8.35
C LEU A 92 -1.91 6.27 8.87
N ARG A 93 -3.00 6.54 8.17
CA ARG A 93 -4.04 7.43 8.63
C ARG A 93 -5.21 6.60 9.17
N PHE A 94 -5.46 6.70 10.46
CA PHE A 94 -6.53 5.96 11.09
C PHE A 94 -7.89 6.52 10.67
N LEU A 95 -8.85 5.61 10.40
CA LEU A 95 -10.13 6.02 9.81
C LEU A 95 -11.12 6.60 10.82
N GLU A 96 -11.06 6.15 12.07
CA GLU A 96 -12.02 6.51 13.09
C GLU A 96 -11.55 7.59 14.07
N ARG A 97 -10.32 8.05 13.92
CA ARG A 97 -9.77 9.14 14.73
C ARG A 97 -8.71 9.91 13.95
N ASP A 98 -8.53 11.15 14.33
CA ASP A 98 -7.55 12.03 13.69
C ASP A 98 -6.14 11.69 14.16
N MET A 99 -5.58 10.66 13.57
CA MET A 99 -4.24 10.20 13.90
C MET A 99 -3.51 9.73 12.65
N HIS A 100 -2.30 10.25 12.45
CA HIS A 100 -1.38 9.86 11.41
C HIS A 100 -0.11 9.34 12.06
N VAL A 101 0.32 8.15 11.69
CA VAL A 101 1.57 7.58 12.22
C VAL A 101 2.42 7.14 11.04
N PRO A 102 3.68 7.63 10.93
CA PRO A 102 4.57 7.17 9.87
C PRO A 102 4.86 5.68 10.06
N MET A 103 5.01 4.95 8.95
CA MET A 103 5.38 3.54 9.00
C MET A 103 6.82 3.38 9.48
N GLU A 104 7.69 4.29 9.06
CA GLU A 104 9.08 4.37 9.53
C GLU A 104 9.41 5.82 9.87
N MET A 105 10.27 6.00 10.86
CA MET A 105 10.80 7.30 11.24
C MET A 105 12.27 7.15 11.61
N ASP A 106 13.14 7.89 10.90
CA ASP A 106 14.58 7.85 11.08
C ASP A 106 15.17 6.42 10.98
N GLY A 107 14.62 5.63 10.03
CA GLY A 107 15.05 4.26 9.80
C GLY A 107 14.46 3.25 10.76
N ILE A 108 13.64 3.69 11.70
CA ILE A 108 13.03 2.82 12.72
C ILE A 108 11.57 2.53 12.31
N ARG A 109 11.20 1.24 12.28
CA ARG A 109 9.82 0.85 12.03
C ARG A 109 8.96 1.19 13.23
N MET A 110 7.85 1.89 12.96
CA MET A 110 6.89 2.28 13.99
C MET A 110 5.86 1.18 14.27
N PHE A 111 5.81 0.18 13.41
CA PHE A 111 4.92 -0.99 13.54
C PHE A 111 5.70 -2.24 13.23
N ASP A 112 5.27 -3.35 13.82
CA ASP A 112 5.68 -4.67 13.36
C ASP A 112 4.77 -5.04 12.18
N PRO A 113 5.29 -5.48 11.03
CA PRO A 113 4.45 -5.90 9.90
C PRO A 113 3.40 -6.94 10.28
N ARG A 114 3.66 -7.75 11.32
CA ARG A 114 2.72 -8.74 11.82
C ARG A 114 1.50 -8.14 12.53
N GLN A 115 1.54 -6.83 12.85
CA GLN A 115 0.41 -6.10 13.41
C GLN A 115 -0.55 -5.62 12.31
N LEU A 116 -0.18 -5.76 11.05
CA LEU A 116 -0.91 -5.20 9.92
C LEU A 116 -1.50 -6.30 9.04
N ARG A 117 -2.73 -6.10 8.59
CA ARG A 117 -3.39 -6.99 7.64
C ARG A 117 -4.16 -6.17 6.62
N VAL A 118 -3.87 -6.35 5.34
CA VAL A 118 -4.63 -5.70 4.26
C VAL A 118 -6.04 -6.27 4.24
N VAL A 119 -7.04 -5.41 4.40
CA VAL A 119 -8.45 -5.82 4.48
C VAL A 119 -9.30 -5.22 3.37
N SER A 120 -8.88 -4.13 2.75
CA SER A 120 -9.62 -3.48 1.68
C SER A 120 -8.73 -2.47 0.95
N TYR A 121 -9.33 -1.69 0.06
CA TYR A 121 -8.65 -0.66 -0.72
C TYR A 121 -9.44 0.64 -0.67
N LEU A 122 -8.73 1.77 -0.64
CA LEU A 122 -9.40 3.08 -0.66
C LEU A 122 -10.16 3.30 -1.96
N PHE A 123 -9.61 2.89 -3.10
CA PHE A 123 -10.22 3.15 -4.40
C PHE A 123 -11.54 2.41 -4.64
N ILE A 124 -11.89 1.41 -3.82
CA ILE A 124 -13.22 0.77 -3.85
C ILE A 124 -14.13 1.28 -2.74
N ASN A 125 -13.68 2.29 -1.98
CA ASN A 125 -14.43 2.90 -0.89
C ASN A 125 -14.44 4.43 -1.06
N PRO A 126 -15.09 4.96 -2.12
CA PRO A 126 -15.04 6.39 -2.42
C PRO A 126 -15.60 7.27 -1.30
N GLU A 127 -16.54 6.75 -0.50
CA GLU A 127 -17.10 7.47 0.63
C GLU A 127 -16.05 7.75 1.72
N ILE A 128 -15.10 6.84 1.89
CA ILE A 128 -13.99 7.03 2.84
C ILE A 128 -13.04 8.10 2.30
N MET A 129 -12.72 8.04 1.02
CA MET A 129 -11.85 9.02 0.36
C MET A 129 -12.43 10.41 0.48
N GLU A 130 -13.72 10.56 0.23
CA GLU A 130 -14.41 11.84 0.36
C GLU A 130 -14.40 12.35 1.79
N ARG A 131 -14.75 11.51 2.75
CA ARG A 131 -14.80 11.87 4.18
C ARG A 131 -13.44 12.33 4.69
N LEU A 132 -12.37 11.69 4.26
CA LEU A 132 -11.01 11.99 4.70
C LEU A 132 -10.27 12.94 3.76
N ASN A 133 -10.95 13.44 2.73
CA ASN A 133 -10.37 14.34 1.73
C ASN A 133 -9.10 13.76 1.08
N ILE A 134 -9.15 12.48 0.76
CA ILE A 134 -8.06 11.78 0.07
C ILE A 134 -8.33 11.80 -1.43
N ARG A 135 -7.30 12.16 -2.21
CA ARG A 135 -7.38 12.18 -3.66
C ARG A 135 -6.60 11.03 -4.26
N ASP A 136 -7.19 10.43 -5.29
CA ASP A 136 -6.49 9.44 -6.12
C ASP A 136 -5.57 10.19 -7.09
N ARG A 137 -4.31 9.88 -7.04
CA ARG A 137 -3.29 10.52 -7.87
C ARG A 137 -3.25 9.97 -9.29
#